data_42d8f232627a1717215b7bbe57709191
#
_entry.id   42d8f232627a1717215b7bbe57709191
#
_cell.length_a   1.000
_cell.length_b   1.000
_cell.length_c   1.000
_cell.angle_alpha   90.00
_cell.angle_beta   90.00
_cell.angle_gamma   90.00
#
_symmetry.space_group_name_H-M   'P 1'
#
loop_
_entity.id
_entity.type
_entity.pdbx_description
1 polymer ?
#
loop_
_entity_poly.entity_id
_entity_poly.type
_entity_poly.pdbx_seq_one_letter_code
_entity_poly.pdbx_strand_id
1 'polypeptide(L)'
;MERWGYGITTHSAGEVLKVRQELGHPADPAAPSVVYCDTEGECFFDEAPNPYVEAIVHILNEKGKEGWELVQVAFREADFICIWRRAL
;
A
#
# COMPACT_ATOMS: atom_id res chain seq x y z
N MET A 1 -11.57 -8.91 28.29
CA MET A 1 -10.28 -8.63 27.61
C MET A 1 -10.43 -8.95 26.12
N GLU A 2 -10.19 -7.95 25.27
CA GLU A 2 -10.25 -8.17 23.85
C GLU A 2 -9.09 -9.06 23.39
N ARG A 3 -9.40 -9.95 22.46
CA ARG A 3 -8.42 -10.83 21.85
C ARG A 3 -8.25 -10.45 20.39
N TRP A 4 -7.02 -10.53 19.92
CA TRP A 4 -6.67 -10.15 18.55
C TRP A 4 -5.95 -11.29 17.85
N GLY A 5 -6.33 -11.52 16.60
CA GLY A 5 -5.56 -12.36 15.70
C GLY A 5 -4.68 -11.47 14.84
N TYR A 6 -3.48 -11.91 14.53
CA TYR A 6 -2.52 -11.17 13.72
C TYR A 6 -2.17 -11.92 12.45
N GLY A 7 -1.98 -11.17 11.38
CA GLY A 7 -1.54 -11.70 10.10
C GLY A 7 -0.52 -10.78 9.47
N ILE A 8 0.31 -11.34 8.61
CA ILE A 8 1.31 -10.59 7.84
C ILE A 8 1.11 -10.90 6.38
N THR A 9 1.07 -9.86 5.55
CA THR A 9 1.05 -10.01 4.10
C THR A 9 2.23 -9.28 3.49
N THR A 10 2.79 -9.84 2.42
CA THR A 10 3.88 -9.23 1.68
C THR A 10 3.39 -8.96 0.25
N HIS A 11 3.65 -7.75 -0.23
CA HIS A 11 3.18 -7.30 -1.54
C HIS A 11 4.37 -6.79 -2.36
N SER A 12 4.62 -7.42 -3.50
CA SER A 12 5.73 -7.05 -4.36
C SER A 12 5.42 -5.83 -5.22
N ALA A 13 6.46 -5.20 -5.75
CA ALA A 13 6.31 -4.14 -6.72
C ALA A 13 5.52 -4.60 -7.95
N GLY A 14 5.71 -5.85 -8.37
CA GLY A 14 4.97 -6.44 -9.48
C GLY A 14 3.46 -6.53 -9.20
N GLU A 15 3.09 -6.87 -7.97
CA GLU A 15 1.68 -6.88 -7.55
C GLU A 15 1.07 -5.49 -7.62
N VAL A 16 1.78 -4.48 -7.15
CA VAL A 16 1.32 -3.08 -7.21
C VAL A 16 1.11 -2.65 -8.66
N LEU A 17 2.02 -2.98 -9.55
CA LEU A 17 1.88 -2.68 -10.98
C LEU A 17 0.68 -3.36 -11.59
N LYS A 18 0.45 -4.62 -11.25
CA LYS A 18 -0.70 -5.38 -11.73
C LYS A 18 -2.02 -4.75 -11.27
N VAL A 19 -2.12 -4.40 -9.99
CA VAL A 19 -3.31 -3.74 -9.44
C VAL A 19 -3.54 -2.40 -10.12
N ARG A 20 -2.48 -1.64 -10.35
CA ARG A 20 -2.57 -0.37 -11.07
C ARG A 20 -3.16 -0.52 -12.46
N GLN A 21 -2.74 -1.55 -13.19
CA GLN A 21 -3.28 -1.86 -14.50
C GLN A 21 -4.77 -2.25 -14.42
N GLU A 22 -5.12 -3.07 -13.44
CA GLU A 22 -6.51 -3.48 -13.21
C GLU A 22 -7.43 -2.30 -12.88
N LEU A 23 -6.89 -1.28 -12.22
CA LEU A 23 -7.63 -0.04 -11.90
C LEU A 23 -7.72 0.92 -13.09
N GLY A 24 -7.17 0.56 -14.25
CA GLY A 24 -7.23 1.39 -15.45
C GLY A 24 -6.16 2.47 -15.54
N HIS A 25 -5.09 2.36 -14.76
CA HIS A 25 -3.95 3.27 -14.82
C HIS A 25 -2.79 2.59 -15.56
N PRO A 26 -2.69 2.75 -16.88
CA PRO A 26 -1.59 2.14 -17.64
C PRO A 26 -0.24 2.70 -17.18
N ALA A 27 0.79 1.88 -17.31
CA ALA A 27 2.15 2.30 -16.99
C ALA A 27 2.57 3.45 -17.90
N ASP A 28 2.58 4.66 -17.37
CA ASP A 28 3.07 5.85 -18.05
C ASP A 28 4.45 6.19 -17.49
N PRO A 29 5.53 6.00 -18.28
CA PRO A 29 6.88 6.33 -17.80
C PRO A 29 7.07 7.82 -17.53
N ALA A 30 6.17 8.68 -18.01
CA ALA A 30 6.21 10.11 -17.74
C ALA A 30 5.42 10.50 -16.48
N ALA A 31 4.65 9.57 -15.90
CA ALA A 31 3.90 9.87 -14.68
C ALA A 31 4.87 10.04 -13.51
N PRO A 32 4.84 11.17 -12.80
CA PRO A 32 5.66 11.33 -11.60
C PRO A 32 5.15 10.34 -10.55
N SER A 33 5.96 9.34 -10.27
CA SER A 33 5.58 8.22 -9.42
C SER A 33 6.22 8.29 -8.04
N VAL A 34 6.81 9.43 -7.69
CA VAL A 34 7.66 9.48 -6.51
C VAL A 34 6.94 10.13 -5.35
N VAL A 35 6.65 9.29 -4.35
CA VAL A 35 6.51 9.76 -2.99
C VAL A 35 7.92 10.09 -2.52
N TYR A 36 8.20 11.35 -2.33
CA TYR A 36 9.46 11.81 -1.79
C TYR A 36 9.30 12.00 -0.29
N CYS A 37 10.08 11.27 0.49
CA CYS A 37 10.14 11.46 1.93
C CYS A 37 11.51 12.05 2.28
N ASP A 38 11.52 13.14 3.04
CA ASP A 38 12.76 13.76 3.48
C ASP A 38 13.32 13.04 4.71
N THR A 39 14.51 13.48 5.15
CA THR A 39 15.20 12.88 6.29
C THR A 39 14.51 13.17 7.63
N GLU A 40 13.57 14.10 7.66
CA GLU A 40 12.79 14.44 8.86
C GLU A 40 11.47 13.64 8.94
N GLY A 41 11.22 12.77 7.98
CA GLY A 41 10.03 11.94 7.95
C GLY A 41 8.82 12.61 7.32
N GLU A 42 8.93 13.79 6.76
CA GLU A 42 7.87 14.40 5.98
C GLU A 42 7.85 13.80 4.58
N CYS A 43 6.69 13.31 4.18
CA CYS A 43 6.50 12.75 2.85
C CYS A 43 5.70 13.72 2.00
N PHE A 44 6.21 14.01 0.82
CA PHE A 44 5.56 14.89 -0.14
C PHE A 44 4.94 14.05 -1.24
N PHE A 45 3.66 14.27 -1.47
CA PHE A 45 2.95 13.66 -2.56
C PHE A 45 2.82 14.68 -3.68
N ASP A 46 3.01 14.22 -4.90
CA ASP A 46 2.68 15.04 -6.04
C ASP A 46 1.18 15.33 -6.00
N GLU A 47 0.76 16.56 -6.34
CA GLU A 47 -0.64 16.97 -6.29
C GLU A 47 -1.54 16.17 -7.24
N ALA A 48 -0.97 15.56 -8.26
CA ALA A 48 -1.70 14.66 -9.14
C ALA A 48 -1.97 13.32 -8.43
N PRO A 49 -3.15 12.69 -8.67
CA PRO A 49 -3.40 11.35 -8.14
C PRO A 49 -2.27 10.41 -8.55
N ASN A 50 -1.61 9.80 -7.57
CA ASN A 50 -0.51 8.90 -7.83
C ASN A 50 -1.06 7.48 -8.02
N PRO A 51 -0.95 6.87 -9.21
CA PRO A 51 -1.50 5.54 -9.46
C PRO A 51 -0.92 4.45 -8.56
N TYR A 52 0.31 4.61 -8.10
CA TYR A 52 0.91 3.66 -7.16
C TYR A 52 0.27 3.74 -5.79
N VAL A 53 0.02 4.95 -5.31
CA VAL A 53 -0.67 5.15 -4.03
C VAL A 53 -2.08 4.60 -4.11
N GLU A 54 -2.80 4.85 -5.19
CA GLU A 54 -4.14 4.31 -5.39
C GLU A 54 -4.14 2.78 -5.41
N ALA A 55 -3.15 2.16 -6.06
CA ALA A 55 -3.02 0.71 -6.08
C ALA A 55 -2.74 0.15 -4.70
N ILE A 56 -1.85 0.79 -3.93
CA ILE A 56 -1.55 0.39 -2.56
C ILE A 56 -2.79 0.50 -1.68
N VAL A 57 -3.51 1.63 -1.75
CA VAL A 57 -4.76 1.83 -1.00
C VAL A 57 -5.78 0.75 -1.37
N HIS A 58 -5.89 0.39 -2.64
CA HIS A 58 -6.78 -0.68 -3.08
C HIS A 58 -6.41 -2.02 -2.42
N ILE A 59 -5.13 -2.37 -2.41
CA ILE A 59 -4.64 -3.58 -1.75
C ILE A 59 -5.01 -3.58 -0.27
N LEU A 60 -4.79 -2.46 0.41
CA LEU A 60 -5.12 -2.31 1.83
C LEU A 60 -6.63 -2.43 2.06
N ASN A 61 -7.44 -1.81 1.21
CA ASN A 61 -8.89 -1.84 1.35
C ASN A 61 -9.48 -3.23 1.12
N GLU A 62 -8.92 -4.01 0.19
CA GLU A 62 -9.37 -5.38 -0.03
C GLU A 62 -9.19 -6.22 1.24
N LYS A 63 -8.08 -6.05 1.94
CA LYS A 63 -7.84 -6.73 3.20
C LYS A 63 -8.78 -6.21 4.31
N GLY A 64 -9.03 -4.91 4.32
CA GLY A 64 -9.97 -4.29 5.26
C GLY A 64 -11.39 -4.83 5.12
N LYS A 65 -11.83 -5.12 3.89
CA LYS A 65 -13.15 -5.70 3.63
C LYS A 65 -13.31 -7.09 4.24
N GLU A 66 -12.20 -7.79 4.48
CA GLU A 66 -12.20 -9.10 5.15
C GLU A 66 -12.21 -8.97 6.68
N GLY A 67 -12.30 -7.76 7.20
CA GLY A 67 -12.33 -7.51 8.64
C GLY A 67 -10.98 -7.29 9.29
N TRP A 68 -9.94 -7.11 8.49
CA TRP A 68 -8.59 -6.85 9.00
C TRP A 68 -8.34 -5.36 9.17
N GLU A 69 -7.66 -5.01 10.25
CA GLU A 69 -7.21 -3.66 10.54
C GLU A 69 -5.70 -3.57 10.38
N LEU A 70 -5.23 -2.58 9.65
CA LEU A 70 -3.80 -2.37 9.43
C LEU A 70 -3.15 -1.82 10.70
N VAL A 71 -2.15 -2.55 11.20
CA VAL A 71 -1.36 -2.12 12.35
C VAL A 71 -0.16 -1.30 11.91
N GLN A 72 0.53 -1.79 10.89
CA GLN A 72 1.74 -1.16 10.39
C GLN A 72 2.03 -1.61 8.97
N VAL A 73 2.64 -0.74 8.20
CA VAL A 73 3.20 -1.06 6.90
C VAL A 73 4.68 -0.68 6.90
N ALA A 74 5.50 -1.57 6.34
CA ALA A 74 6.94 -1.33 6.19
C ALA A 74 7.31 -1.48 4.73
N PHE A 75 7.83 -0.41 4.13
CA PHE A 75 8.26 -0.41 2.74
C PHE A 75 9.72 -0.86 2.65
N ARG A 76 9.98 -1.76 1.72
CA ARG A 76 11.32 -2.23 1.40
C ARG A 76 11.64 -1.91 -0.06
N GLU A 77 12.85 -2.23 -0.52
CA GLU A 77 13.32 -1.87 -1.84
C GLU A 77 12.46 -2.42 -2.98
N ALA A 78 11.97 -3.66 -2.84
CA ALA A 78 11.24 -4.34 -3.90
C ALA A 78 9.82 -4.77 -3.49
N ASP A 79 9.43 -4.51 -2.26
CA ASP A 79 8.12 -4.92 -1.73
C ASP A 79 7.72 -4.08 -0.54
N PHE A 80 6.54 -4.36 0.00
CA PHE A 80 6.16 -3.85 1.32
C PHE A 80 5.45 -4.95 2.11
N ILE A 81 5.56 -4.83 3.43
CA ILE A 81 4.98 -5.77 4.37
C ILE A 81 3.90 -5.07 5.16
N CYS A 82 2.74 -5.69 5.27
CA CYS A 82 1.64 -5.20 6.08
C CYS A 82 1.44 -6.12 7.28
N ILE A 83 1.31 -5.52 8.45
CA ILE A 83 0.95 -6.23 9.66
C ILE A 83 -0.51 -5.89 9.96
N TRP A 84 -1.31 -6.92 10.10
CA TRP A 84 -2.75 -6.82 10.27
C TRP A 84 -3.19 -7.41 11.59
N ARG A 85 -4.32 -6.93 12.10
CA ARG A 85 -5.01 -7.56 13.22
C ARG A 85 -6.50 -7.60 12.97
N ARG A 86 -7.15 -8.52 13.63
CA ARG A 86 -8.61 -8.54 13.68
C ARG A 86 -9.07 -9.07 15.04
N ALA A 87 -10.24 -8.63 15.48
CA ALA A 87 -10.84 -9.11 16.71
C ALA A 87 -11.21 -10.59 16.56
N LEU A 88 -10.93 -11.35 17.58
CA LEU A 88 -11.32 -12.75 17.67
C LEU A 88 -12.67 -12.92 18.35
#